data_6993441dc5df2f385a99fc1d29ed64da
#
_entry.id   6993441dc5df2f385a99fc1d29ed64da
#
_cell.length_a   1.000
_cell.length_b   1.000
_cell.length_c   1.000
_cell.angle_alpha   90.00
_cell.angle_beta   90.00
_cell.angle_gamma   90.00
#
_symmetry.space_group_name_H-M   'P 1'
#
loop_
_entity.id
_entity.type
_entity.pdbx_description
1 polymer ?
#
loop_
_entity_poly.entity_id
_entity_poly.type
_entity_poly.pdbx_seq_one_letter_code
_entity_poly.pdbx_strand_id
1 'polypeptide(L)'
;MQAVAELEEQTEAAKQAVMRGERSTLYYHMFRSRHDEASLAMAAGVWRWQLCRHLQPAVFERLPEKTLAKYAQALGISLSELQQLF
;
A
#
# COMPACT_ATOMS: atom_id res chain seq x y z
N MET A 1 11.91 14.97 15.85
CA MET A 1 12.88 14.06 15.24
C MET A 1 12.46 12.61 15.32
N GLN A 2 11.79 12.23 16.41
CA GLN A 2 11.31 10.86 16.57
C GLN A 2 10.26 10.47 15.52
N ALA A 3 9.47 11.43 15.05
CA ALA A 3 8.43 11.15 14.06
C ALA A 3 9.00 10.58 12.75
N VAL A 4 10.17 11.06 12.31
CA VAL A 4 10.80 10.55 11.08
C VAL A 4 11.31 9.13 11.30
N ALA A 5 11.92 8.86 12.45
CA ALA A 5 12.39 7.52 12.79
C ALA A 5 11.23 6.53 12.91
N GLU A 6 10.12 6.97 13.52
CA GLU A 6 8.93 6.12 13.63
C GLU A 6 8.35 5.76 12.26
N LEU A 7 8.32 6.73 11.32
CA LEU A 7 7.84 6.48 9.97
C LEU A 7 8.73 5.50 9.23
N GLU A 8 10.05 5.62 9.39
CA GLU A 8 11.00 4.70 8.78
C GLU A 8 10.86 3.30 9.37
N GLU A 9 10.66 3.20 10.68
CA GLU A 9 10.44 1.92 11.34
C GLU A 9 9.14 1.26 10.87
N GLN A 10 8.08 2.05 10.73
CA GLN A 10 6.80 1.54 10.24
C GLN A 10 6.92 1.07 8.80
N THR A 11 7.65 1.80 7.97
CA THR A 11 7.87 1.42 6.57
C THR A 11 8.67 0.12 6.48
N GLU A 12 9.71 -0.01 7.30
CA GLU A 12 10.52 -1.23 7.33
C GLU A 12 9.71 -2.41 7.84
N ALA A 13 8.91 -2.20 8.89
CA ALA A 13 8.03 -3.25 9.40
C ALA A 13 7.02 -3.69 8.35
N ALA A 14 6.47 -2.73 7.59
CA ALA A 14 5.55 -3.03 6.50
C ALA A 14 6.24 -3.85 5.41
N LYS A 15 7.47 -3.50 5.06
CA LYS A 15 8.26 -4.23 4.08
C LYS A 15 8.46 -5.67 4.51
N GLN A 16 8.79 -5.90 5.80
CA GLN A 16 8.97 -7.23 6.33
C GLN A 16 7.68 -8.05 6.28
N ALA A 17 6.55 -7.42 6.59
CA ALA A 17 5.25 -8.08 6.51
C ALA A 17 4.94 -8.53 5.07
N VAL A 18 5.28 -7.70 4.08
CA VAL A 18 5.10 -8.05 2.67
C VAL A 18 6.02 -9.21 2.30
N MET A 19 7.28 -9.17 2.73
CA MET A 19 8.25 -10.22 2.44
C MET A 19 7.84 -11.56 3.04
N ARG A 20 7.15 -11.55 4.18
CA ARG A 20 6.62 -12.76 4.81
C ARG A 20 5.32 -13.25 4.19
N GLY A 21 4.77 -12.52 3.21
CA GLY A 21 3.52 -12.88 2.57
C GLY A 21 2.28 -12.59 3.41
N GLU A 22 2.40 -11.76 4.43
CA GLU A 22 1.28 -11.40 5.32
C GLU A 22 0.43 -10.27 4.75
N ARG A 23 1.04 -9.40 3.95
CA ARG A 23 0.39 -8.25 3.33
C ARG A 23 0.84 -8.11 1.89
N SER A 24 0.05 -7.40 1.08
CA SER A 24 0.42 -7.10 -0.30
C SER A 24 1.40 -5.93 -0.36
N THR A 25 2.02 -5.73 -1.52
CA THR A 25 2.95 -4.60 -1.72
C THR A 25 2.27 -3.25 -1.49
N LEU A 26 0.95 -3.18 -1.65
CA LEU A 26 0.18 -1.98 -1.36
C LEU A 26 0.41 -1.48 0.08
N TYR A 27 0.52 -2.41 1.01
CA TYR A 27 0.76 -2.10 2.42
C TYR A 27 2.07 -1.33 2.61
N TYR A 28 3.13 -1.79 1.96
CA TYR A 28 4.43 -1.14 2.00
C TYR A 28 4.38 0.26 1.39
N HIS A 29 3.79 0.38 0.19
CA HIS A 29 3.73 1.67 -0.50
C HIS A 29 2.85 2.67 0.24
N MET A 30 1.82 2.20 0.93
CA MET A 30 0.98 3.04 1.77
C MET A 30 1.81 3.73 2.86
N PHE A 31 2.59 2.97 3.60
CA PHE A 31 3.43 3.53 4.65
C PHE A 31 4.54 4.41 4.09
N ARG A 32 5.14 3.98 3.00
CA ARG A 32 6.21 4.75 2.36
C ARG A 32 5.73 6.13 1.92
N SER A 33 4.47 6.23 1.50
CA SER A 33 3.86 7.48 1.05
C SER A 33 3.21 8.26 2.19
N ARG A 34 3.36 7.79 3.42
CA ARG A 34 2.83 8.44 4.62
C ARG A 34 1.31 8.51 4.64
N HIS A 35 0.66 7.56 3.98
CA HIS A 35 -0.78 7.39 4.05
C HIS A 35 -1.14 6.38 5.14
N ASP A 36 -2.30 6.56 5.74
CA ASP A 36 -2.94 5.50 6.51
C ASP A 36 -4.07 4.91 5.65
N GLU A 37 -4.79 3.93 6.19
CA GLU A 37 -5.86 3.27 5.45
C GLU A 37 -6.96 4.26 5.02
N ALA A 38 -7.34 5.16 5.92
CA ALA A 38 -8.41 6.12 5.63
C ALA A 38 -7.98 7.12 4.57
N SER A 39 -6.77 7.67 4.67
CA SER A 39 -6.30 8.68 3.72
C SER A 39 -6.05 8.09 2.34
N LEU A 40 -5.50 6.87 2.27
CA LEU A 40 -5.27 6.22 0.98
C LEU A 40 -6.60 5.84 0.31
N ALA A 41 -7.55 5.32 1.08
CA ALA A 41 -8.86 4.99 0.54
C ALA A 41 -9.54 6.22 -0.06
N MET A 42 -9.45 7.35 0.63
CA MET A 42 -10.00 8.61 0.15
C MET A 42 -9.29 9.06 -1.14
N ALA A 43 -7.97 9.03 -1.15
CA ALA A 43 -7.17 9.45 -2.30
C ALA A 43 -7.41 8.57 -3.52
N ALA A 44 -7.57 7.27 -3.32
CA ALA A 44 -7.80 6.32 -4.41
C ALA A 44 -9.27 6.23 -4.84
N GLY A 45 -10.18 6.80 -4.07
CA GLY A 45 -11.59 6.74 -4.37
C GLY A 45 -12.22 5.37 -4.14
N VAL A 46 -11.75 4.66 -3.12
CA VAL A 46 -12.30 3.36 -2.72
C VAL A 46 -12.78 3.43 -1.27
N TRP A 47 -13.61 2.48 -0.88
CA TRP A 47 -14.03 2.37 0.51
C TRP A 47 -12.89 1.80 1.35
N ARG A 48 -12.83 2.21 2.62
CA ARG A 48 -11.80 1.71 3.52
C ARG A 48 -11.83 0.19 3.66
N TRP A 49 -13.01 -0.41 3.72
CA TRP A 49 -13.12 -1.87 3.82
C TRP A 49 -12.58 -2.57 2.57
N GLN A 50 -12.74 -1.94 1.39
CA GLN A 50 -12.16 -2.47 0.15
C GLN A 50 -10.64 -2.42 0.20
N LEU A 51 -10.09 -1.30 0.66
CA LEU A 51 -8.65 -1.16 0.82
C LEU A 51 -8.11 -2.24 1.76
N CYS A 52 -8.77 -2.46 2.90
CA CYS A 52 -8.34 -3.47 3.85
C CYS A 52 -8.27 -4.86 3.23
N ARG A 53 -9.23 -5.20 2.37
CA ARG A 53 -9.19 -6.46 1.63
C ARG A 53 -8.04 -6.51 0.64
N HIS A 54 -7.75 -5.38 -0.02
CA HIS A 54 -6.68 -5.29 -1.02
C HIS A 54 -5.29 -5.36 -0.40
N LEU A 55 -5.17 -5.21 0.92
CA LEU A 55 -3.91 -5.41 1.61
C LEU A 55 -3.55 -6.89 1.74
N GLN A 56 -4.50 -7.79 1.51
CA GLN A 56 -4.23 -9.22 1.51
C GLN A 56 -3.60 -9.63 0.18
N PRO A 57 -2.47 -10.37 0.21
CA PRO A 57 -1.75 -10.71 -1.03
C PRO A 57 -2.59 -11.43 -2.07
N ALA A 58 -3.39 -12.42 -1.66
CA ALA A 58 -4.22 -13.19 -2.58
C ALA A 58 -5.27 -12.33 -3.28
N VAL A 59 -5.83 -11.36 -2.56
CA VAL A 59 -6.81 -10.44 -3.13
C VAL A 59 -6.13 -9.45 -4.07
N PHE A 60 -4.99 -8.91 -3.65
CA PHE A 60 -4.25 -7.93 -4.44
C PHE A 60 -3.81 -8.49 -5.79
N GLU A 61 -3.37 -9.75 -5.83
CA GLU A 61 -2.95 -10.41 -7.06
C GLU A 61 -4.06 -10.49 -8.11
N ARG A 62 -5.31 -10.48 -7.66
CA ARG A 62 -6.48 -10.62 -8.54
C ARG A 62 -7.12 -9.30 -8.91
N LEU A 63 -6.57 -8.19 -8.44
CA LEU A 63 -7.16 -6.89 -8.73
C LEU A 63 -7.03 -6.55 -10.21
N PRO A 64 -8.11 -6.02 -10.83
CA PRO A 64 -8.02 -5.56 -12.21
C PRO A 64 -7.10 -4.36 -12.31
N GLU A 65 -6.50 -4.18 -13.47
CA GLU A 65 -5.58 -3.07 -13.72
C GLU A 65 -6.21 -1.72 -13.41
N LYS A 66 -7.50 -1.58 -13.64
CA LYS A 66 -8.24 -0.34 -13.35
C LYS A 66 -8.17 0.02 -11.86
N THR A 67 -8.29 -0.97 -10.98
CA THR A 67 -8.19 -0.75 -9.54
C THR A 67 -6.75 -0.47 -9.14
N LEU A 68 -5.80 -1.21 -9.70
CA LEU A 68 -4.38 -0.97 -9.44
C LEU A 68 -3.98 0.44 -9.85
N ALA A 69 -4.53 0.94 -10.97
CA ALA A 69 -4.25 2.28 -11.44
C ALA A 69 -4.74 3.35 -10.45
N LYS A 70 -5.86 3.11 -9.78
CA LYS A 70 -6.36 4.03 -8.76
C LYS A 70 -5.35 4.20 -7.62
N TYR A 71 -4.79 3.09 -7.16
CA TYR A 71 -3.78 3.11 -6.11
C TYR A 71 -2.48 3.74 -6.57
N ALA A 72 -2.03 3.37 -7.76
CA ALA A 72 -0.79 3.92 -8.31
C ALA A 72 -0.88 5.44 -8.44
N GLN A 73 -2.00 5.94 -8.94
CA GLN A 73 -2.22 7.38 -9.08
C GLN A 73 -2.27 8.07 -7.73
N ALA A 74 -2.98 7.48 -6.76
CA ALA A 74 -3.08 8.05 -5.42
C ALA A 74 -1.71 8.11 -4.72
N LEU A 75 -0.84 7.14 -5.00
CA LEU A 75 0.49 7.06 -4.40
C LEU A 75 1.55 7.79 -5.22
N GLY A 76 1.23 8.22 -6.44
CA GLY A 76 2.17 8.91 -7.31
C GLY A 76 3.27 8.02 -7.85
N ILE A 77 2.97 6.75 -8.07
CA ILE A 77 3.94 5.77 -8.59
C ILE A 77 3.37 5.06 -9.82
N SER A 78 4.21 4.34 -10.54
CA SER A 78 3.77 3.56 -11.69
C SER A 78 3.11 2.27 -11.24
N LEU A 79 2.36 1.62 -12.16
CA LEU A 79 1.78 0.30 -11.91
C LEU A 79 2.88 -0.72 -11.59
N SER A 80 3.99 -0.63 -12.29
CA SER A 80 5.12 -1.53 -12.07
C SER A 80 5.68 -1.37 -10.66
N GLU A 81 5.87 -0.13 -10.23
CA GLU A 81 6.37 0.15 -8.88
C GLU A 81 5.39 -0.34 -7.80
N LEU A 82 4.09 -0.18 -8.04
CA LEU A 82 3.06 -0.61 -7.10
C LEU A 82 3.16 -2.10 -6.81
N GLN A 83 3.50 -2.90 -7.81
CA GLN A 83 3.58 -4.35 -7.69
C GLN A 83 4.92 -4.84 -7.17
N GLN A 84 5.87 -3.94 -6.99
CA GLN A 84 7.22 -4.26 -6.53
C GLN A 84 7.43 -3.76 -5.10
N LEU A 85 8.31 -4.44 -4.38
CA LEU A 85 8.63 -4.07 -3.02
C LEU A 85 9.73 -3.00 -2.96
N PHE A 86 10.56 -2.91 -3.96
CA PHE A 86 11.58 -1.87 -4.11
C PHE A 86 11.85 -1.56 -5.56
#